data_9124ae963710ca004012a066621c4fa5
#
_entry.id   9124ae963710ca004012a066621c4fa5
#
_cell.length_a   1.000
_cell.length_b   1.000
_cell.length_c   1.000
_cell.angle_alpha   90.00
_cell.angle_beta   90.00
_cell.angle_gamma   90.00
#
_symmetry.space_group_name_H-M   'P 1'
#
loop_
_entity.id
_entity.type
_entity.pdbx_description
1 polymer ?
#
loop_
_entity_poly.entity_id
_entity_poly.type
_entity_poly.pdbx_seq_one_letter_code
_entity_poly.pdbx_strand_id
1 'polypeptide(L)'
;YIEMLVDRGVAGIIFVSGRHADTTGDVTRYQRLRERGVPLVTVNGNAPTIKAPGFATDDRRATRMAVDHLIALGHQRIGLAMGPMRMVPAQRKRSGYEDAMREGLPQEPLRIVETLYTYEGGISAALHLLEQGCTGIVCSSDVMALGVVHGVRQTGRSVPHDVSVIGYDDSPLIPMTDPPLTTVRQPVGSICRAAVSTLLAQLDGERPTDTEMLFAPDLIVRDSTAAAFID
;
A
#
# COMPACT_ATOMS: atom_id res chain seq x y z
N TYR A 1 16.66 18.52 -8.52
CA TYR A 1 15.35 18.86 -9.11
C TYR A 1 14.53 19.81 -8.23
N ILE A 2 14.39 19.60 -6.91
CA ILE A 2 13.57 20.45 -6.02
C ILE A 2 14.08 21.88 -6.00
N GLU A 3 15.38 22.09 -5.78
CA GLU A 3 16.00 23.42 -5.80
C GLU A 3 15.76 24.13 -7.12
N MET A 4 15.93 23.44 -8.24
CA MET A 4 15.64 23.96 -9.56
C MET A 4 14.18 24.40 -9.75
N LEU A 5 13.22 23.68 -9.17
CA LEU A 5 11.80 24.06 -9.20
C LEU A 5 11.56 25.34 -8.41
N VAL A 6 12.16 25.44 -7.21
CA VAL A 6 12.05 26.62 -6.36
C VAL A 6 12.71 27.84 -7.01
N ASP A 7 13.88 27.67 -7.61
CA ASP A 7 14.59 28.73 -8.32
C ASP A 7 13.83 29.23 -9.56
N ARG A 8 12.97 28.37 -10.14
CA ARG A 8 12.04 28.73 -11.22
C ARG A 8 10.73 29.37 -10.74
N GLY A 9 10.58 29.59 -9.42
CA GLY A 9 9.46 30.30 -8.84
C GLY A 9 8.16 29.48 -8.83
N VAL A 10 8.22 28.14 -8.64
CA VAL A 10 6.98 27.37 -8.42
C VAL A 10 6.28 27.86 -7.17
N ALA A 11 4.96 28.02 -7.25
CA ALA A 11 4.15 28.56 -6.17
C ALA A 11 4.04 27.58 -4.97
N GLY A 12 4.07 26.27 -5.22
CA GLY A 12 4.01 25.24 -4.18
C GLY A 12 4.28 23.87 -4.76
N ILE A 13 4.42 22.84 -3.90
CA ILE A 13 4.81 21.49 -4.33
C ILE A 13 3.94 20.43 -3.64
N ILE A 14 3.40 19.49 -4.43
CA ILE A 14 2.78 18.26 -3.93
C ILE A 14 3.77 17.10 -4.14
N PHE A 15 4.21 16.48 -3.06
CA PHE A 15 5.06 15.29 -3.11
C PHE A 15 4.20 14.04 -3.09
N VAL A 16 4.25 13.24 -4.15
CA VAL A 16 3.48 11.99 -4.25
C VAL A 16 4.44 10.81 -4.20
N SER A 17 4.29 9.96 -3.21
CA SER A 17 5.13 8.78 -2.97
C SER A 17 6.65 9.05 -3.01
N GLY A 18 7.42 8.33 -2.26
CA GLY A 18 8.88 8.46 -2.32
C GLY A 18 9.54 8.82 -0.99
N ARG A 19 10.62 9.62 -1.03
CA ARG A 19 11.48 9.83 0.14
C ARG A 19 10.82 10.50 1.34
N HIS A 20 9.74 11.23 1.16
CA HIS A 20 8.97 11.80 2.28
C HIS A 20 8.25 10.73 3.11
N ALA A 21 8.05 9.54 2.56
CA ALA A 21 7.49 8.39 3.26
C ALA A 21 8.57 7.41 3.78
N ASP A 22 9.86 7.67 3.52
CA ASP A 22 10.98 6.86 3.98
C ASP A 22 11.42 7.32 5.39
N THR A 23 11.24 6.47 6.40
CA THR A 23 11.55 6.78 7.79
C THR A 23 13.05 6.81 8.08
N THR A 24 13.88 6.29 7.16
CA THR A 24 15.35 6.31 7.27
C THR A 24 15.98 7.35 6.35
N GLY A 25 15.15 8.05 5.57
CA GLY A 25 15.60 9.01 4.58
C GLY A 25 15.98 10.38 5.17
N ASP A 26 16.86 11.11 4.48
CA ASP A 26 17.14 12.49 4.79
C ASP A 26 15.95 13.37 4.38
N VAL A 27 15.32 14.00 5.38
CA VAL A 27 14.16 14.90 5.22
C VAL A 27 14.54 16.37 5.18
N THR A 28 15.81 16.72 5.32
CA THR A 28 16.33 18.11 5.40
C THR A 28 15.81 18.98 4.25
N ARG A 29 15.68 18.41 3.05
CA ARG A 29 15.15 19.12 1.88
C ARG A 29 13.72 19.65 2.07
N TYR A 30 12.85 18.89 2.75
CA TYR A 30 11.48 19.29 3.03
C TYR A 30 11.42 20.36 4.11
N GLN A 31 12.28 20.24 5.12
CA GLN A 31 12.43 21.23 6.18
C GLN A 31 12.88 22.57 5.62
N ARG A 32 13.91 22.59 4.75
CA ARG A 32 14.40 23.80 4.08
C ARG A 32 13.33 24.48 3.20
N LEU A 33 12.48 23.71 2.52
CA LEU A 33 11.37 24.25 1.75
C LEU A 33 10.41 25.04 2.66
N ARG A 34 10.07 24.44 3.81
CA ARG A 34 9.21 25.10 4.81
C ARG A 34 9.84 26.36 5.40
N GLU A 35 11.10 26.30 5.76
CA GLU A 35 11.88 27.46 6.26
C GLU A 35 11.90 28.61 5.25
N ARG A 36 11.91 28.30 3.96
CA ARG A 36 11.81 29.27 2.85
C ARG A 36 10.36 29.72 2.58
N GLY A 37 9.39 29.23 3.33
CA GLY A 37 7.97 29.55 3.15
C GLY A 37 7.32 28.97 1.90
N VAL A 38 7.93 27.93 1.29
CA VAL A 38 7.35 27.25 0.11
C VAL A 38 6.21 26.35 0.55
N PRO A 39 4.97 26.58 0.10
CA PRO A 39 3.84 25.71 0.38
C PRO A 39 4.09 24.29 -0.10
N LEU A 40 3.85 23.30 0.77
CA LEU A 40 4.03 21.90 0.40
C LEU A 40 2.98 20.99 1.07
N VAL A 41 2.66 19.91 0.36
CA VAL A 41 1.75 18.86 0.78
C VAL A 41 2.37 17.51 0.42
N THR A 42 2.14 16.49 1.26
CA THR A 42 2.59 15.13 1.00
C THR A 42 1.41 14.19 0.73
N VAL A 43 1.61 13.23 -0.16
CA VAL A 43 0.62 12.20 -0.51
C VAL A 43 1.26 10.82 -0.42
N ASN A 44 0.52 9.87 0.12
CA ASN A 44 0.91 8.47 0.27
C ASN A 44 2.05 8.24 1.27
N GLY A 45 1.81 8.69 2.50
CA GLY A 45 2.69 8.57 3.65
C GLY A 45 3.51 9.82 3.91
N ASN A 46 3.82 10.04 5.16
CA ASN A 46 4.60 11.17 5.62
C ASN A 46 5.49 10.72 6.79
N ALA A 47 6.81 10.85 6.64
CA ALA A 47 7.73 10.60 7.75
C ALA A 47 7.42 11.58 8.89
N PRO A 48 7.36 11.12 10.15
CA PRO A 48 6.92 11.97 11.28
C PRO A 48 7.72 13.26 11.48
N THR A 49 8.94 13.31 10.96
CA THR A 49 9.83 14.47 11.02
C THR A 49 9.53 15.55 9.98
N ILE A 50 8.71 15.25 8.98
CA ILE A 50 8.22 16.23 8.00
C ILE A 50 6.94 16.83 8.55
N LYS A 51 7.03 18.03 9.07
CA LYS A 51 5.87 18.80 9.56
C LYS A 51 5.15 19.43 8.38
N ALA A 52 4.27 18.70 7.70
CA ALA A 52 3.50 19.17 6.56
C ALA A 52 2.14 18.45 6.51
N PRO A 53 1.11 19.09 5.93
CA PRO A 53 -0.15 18.41 5.64
C PRO A 53 0.09 17.18 4.78
N GLY A 54 -0.46 16.04 5.19
CA GLY A 54 -0.33 14.77 4.49
C GLY A 54 -1.68 14.16 4.20
N PHE A 55 -1.78 13.43 3.09
CA PHE A 55 -2.99 12.74 2.67
C PHE A 55 -2.63 11.34 2.19
N ALA A 56 -3.24 10.31 2.78
CA ALA A 56 -2.94 8.92 2.44
C ALA A 56 -4.18 8.04 2.59
N THR A 57 -4.14 6.87 1.99
CA THR A 57 -5.07 5.79 2.31
C THR A 57 -4.77 5.26 3.72
N ASP A 58 -5.79 4.86 4.46
CA ASP A 58 -5.63 4.09 5.68
C ASP A 58 -5.14 2.67 5.35
N ASP A 59 -3.83 2.54 5.15
CA ASP A 59 -3.17 1.29 4.76
C ASP A 59 -3.34 0.19 5.80
N ARG A 60 -3.44 0.55 7.10
CA ARG A 60 -3.66 -0.42 8.18
C ARG A 60 -5.04 -1.05 8.04
N ARG A 61 -6.07 -0.22 7.88
CA ARG A 61 -7.43 -0.69 7.63
C ARG A 61 -7.53 -1.46 6.32
N ALA A 62 -6.88 -1.00 5.27
CA ALA A 62 -6.86 -1.63 3.96
C ALA A 62 -6.36 -3.08 4.02
N THR A 63 -5.20 -3.30 4.63
CA THR A 63 -4.63 -4.64 4.73
C THR A 63 -5.42 -5.52 5.67
N ARG A 64 -5.94 -4.96 6.77
CA ARG A 64 -6.85 -5.68 7.66
C ARG A 64 -8.07 -6.20 6.88
N MET A 65 -8.76 -5.35 6.11
CA MET A 65 -9.91 -5.76 5.29
C MET A 65 -9.58 -6.91 4.31
N ALA A 66 -8.40 -6.87 3.70
CA ALA A 66 -7.95 -7.92 2.79
C ALA A 66 -7.74 -9.26 3.53
N VAL A 67 -7.11 -9.23 4.71
CA VAL A 67 -6.90 -10.43 5.52
C VAL A 67 -8.22 -10.97 6.06
N ASP A 68 -9.09 -10.12 6.59
CA ASP A 68 -10.42 -10.50 7.09
C ASP A 68 -11.26 -11.18 6.00
N HIS A 69 -11.16 -10.72 4.74
CA HIS A 69 -11.80 -11.35 3.60
C HIS A 69 -11.29 -12.78 3.36
N LEU A 70 -9.98 -13.02 3.42
CA LEU A 70 -9.41 -14.35 3.28
C LEU A 70 -9.79 -15.26 4.45
N ILE A 71 -9.82 -14.75 5.67
CA ILE A 71 -10.29 -15.48 6.86
C ILE A 71 -11.76 -15.89 6.69
N ALA A 72 -12.62 -14.98 6.22
CA ALA A 72 -14.02 -15.27 5.95
C ALA A 72 -14.23 -16.33 4.85
N LEU A 73 -13.28 -16.47 3.93
CA LEU A 73 -13.23 -17.53 2.93
C LEU A 73 -12.63 -18.86 3.45
N GLY A 74 -12.26 -18.93 4.74
CA GLY A 74 -11.74 -20.14 5.38
C GLY A 74 -10.23 -20.33 5.29
N HIS A 75 -9.49 -19.37 4.72
CA HIS A 75 -8.03 -19.44 4.72
C HIS A 75 -7.46 -19.29 6.12
N GLN A 76 -6.59 -20.21 6.52
CA GLN A 76 -5.87 -20.18 7.80
C GLN A 76 -4.41 -19.73 7.61
N ARG A 77 -3.75 -20.22 6.55
CA ARG A 77 -2.37 -19.87 6.23
C ARG A 77 -2.33 -18.72 5.23
N ILE A 78 -2.33 -17.51 5.77
CA ILE A 78 -2.33 -16.28 4.99
C ILE A 78 -0.94 -15.65 5.02
N GLY A 79 -0.43 -15.22 3.87
CA GLY A 79 0.86 -14.54 3.73
C GLY A 79 0.70 -13.07 3.32
N LEU A 80 1.67 -12.25 3.71
CA LEU A 80 1.81 -10.86 3.27
C LEU A 80 3.06 -10.71 2.40
N ALA A 81 2.88 -10.34 1.13
CA ALA A 81 3.94 -9.89 0.25
C ALA A 81 4.01 -8.36 0.28
N MET A 82 5.09 -7.79 0.84
CA MET A 82 5.16 -6.35 1.11
C MET A 82 6.44 -5.71 0.61
N GLY A 83 6.39 -4.40 0.43
CA GLY A 83 7.55 -3.57 0.13
C GLY A 83 8.40 -3.24 1.36
N PRO A 84 9.48 -2.45 1.17
CA PRO A 84 10.47 -2.19 2.21
C PRO A 84 9.89 -1.55 3.47
N MET A 85 10.23 -2.10 4.63
CA MET A 85 9.77 -1.65 5.96
C MET A 85 10.14 -0.21 6.32
N ARG A 86 11.15 0.35 5.67
CA ARG A 86 11.47 1.78 5.87
C ARG A 86 10.36 2.72 5.38
N MET A 87 9.43 2.24 4.55
CA MET A 87 8.34 3.05 4.00
C MET A 87 7.13 3.06 4.95
N VAL A 88 6.62 4.25 5.29
CA VAL A 88 5.44 4.42 6.16
C VAL A 88 4.24 3.59 5.70
N PRO A 89 3.85 3.54 4.40
CA PRO A 89 2.76 2.68 3.96
C PRO A 89 3.02 1.20 4.22
N ALA A 90 4.26 0.71 4.06
CA ALA A 90 4.62 -0.67 4.33
C ALA A 90 4.45 -1.03 5.82
N GLN A 91 4.88 -0.15 6.72
CA GLN A 91 4.71 -0.33 8.17
C GLN A 91 3.24 -0.42 8.56
N ARG A 92 2.38 0.44 7.97
CA ARG A 92 0.93 0.43 8.23
C ARG A 92 0.27 -0.83 7.70
N LYS A 93 0.62 -1.27 6.49
CA LYS A 93 0.12 -2.51 5.90
C LYS A 93 0.49 -3.71 6.75
N ARG A 94 1.75 -3.79 7.20
CA ARG A 94 2.19 -4.82 8.13
C ARG A 94 1.36 -4.81 9.41
N SER A 95 1.18 -3.64 10.04
CA SER A 95 0.38 -3.53 11.27
C SER A 95 -1.06 -4.01 11.05
N GLY A 96 -1.69 -3.68 9.92
CA GLY A 96 -3.03 -4.16 9.58
C GLY A 96 -3.11 -5.68 9.42
N TYR A 97 -2.11 -6.29 8.80
CA TYR A 97 -1.98 -7.73 8.68
C TYR A 97 -1.81 -8.39 10.05
N GLU A 98 -0.87 -7.88 10.88
CA GLU A 98 -0.60 -8.41 12.21
C GLU A 98 -1.84 -8.34 13.12
N ASP A 99 -2.61 -7.25 13.05
CA ASP A 99 -3.85 -7.10 13.82
C ASP A 99 -4.91 -8.12 13.40
N ALA A 100 -5.17 -8.26 12.10
CA ALA A 100 -6.17 -9.19 11.58
C ALA A 100 -5.80 -10.65 11.91
N MET A 101 -4.52 -11.02 11.73
CA MET A 101 -4.04 -12.36 12.07
C MET A 101 -4.16 -12.66 13.57
N ARG A 102 -3.80 -11.71 14.43
CA ARG A 102 -3.89 -11.86 15.89
C ARG A 102 -5.33 -12.05 16.37
N GLU A 103 -6.26 -11.33 15.77
CA GLU A 103 -7.67 -11.39 16.15
C GLU A 103 -8.39 -12.61 15.55
N GLY A 104 -8.17 -12.90 14.26
CA GLY A 104 -8.88 -13.95 13.55
C GLY A 104 -8.21 -15.33 13.61
N LEU A 105 -6.88 -15.37 13.66
CA LEU A 105 -6.07 -16.60 13.61
C LEU A 105 -4.92 -16.58 14.63
N PRO A 106 -5.22 -16.46 15.93
CA PRO A 106 -4.18 -16.20 16.96
C PRO A 106 -3.15 -17.31 17.14
N GLN A 107 -3.41 -18.53 16.63
CA GLN A 107 -2.50 -19.66 16.72
C GLN A 107 -1.58 -19.79 15.48
N GLU A 108 -1.90 -19.05 14.41
CA GLU A 108 -1.12 -19.12 13.19
C GLU A 108 0.08 -18.15 13.23
N PRO A 109 1.28 -18.61 12.81
CA PRO A 109 2.42 -17.72 12.73
C PRO A 109 2.24 -16.67 11.64
N LEU A 110 2.86 -15.52 11.84
CA LEU A 110 2.90 -14.48 10.81
C LEU A 110 3.84 -14.91 9.67
N ARG A 111 3.36 -14.82 8.43
CA ARG A 111 4.09 -15.15 7.21
C ARG A 111 4.26 -13.91 6.36
N ILE A 112 5.39 -13.24 6.47
CA ILE A 112 5.66 -11.95 5.82
C ILE A 112 6.91 -12.07 4.98
N VAL A 113 6.82 -11.66 3.72
CA VAL A 113 7.98 -11.54 2.81
C VAL A 113 8.13 -10.08 2.40
N GLU A 114 9.24 -9.47 2.83
CA GLU A 114 9.65 -8.15 2.40
C GLU A 114 10.45 -8.24 1.10
N THR A 115 10.07 -7.45 0.09
CA THR A 115 10.74 -7.39 -1.19
C THR A 115 10.58 -6.01 -1.83
N LEU A 116 10.80 -5.85 -3.13
CA LEU A 116 10.55 -4.60 -3.84
C LEU A 116 9.12 -4.55 -4.40
N TYR A 117 8.59 -3.35 -4.59
CA TYR A 117 7.30 -3.11 -5.26
C TYR A 117 7.41 -3.38 -6.77
N THR A 118 7.84 -4.59 -7.16
CA THR A 118 8.02 -5.00 -8.54
C THR A 118 7.31 -6.32 -8.82
N TYR A 119 7.13 -6.62 -10.08
CA TYR A 119 6.59 -7.90 -10.54
C TYR A 119 7.47 -9.07 -10.11
N GLU A 120 8.80 -8.95 -10.27
CA GLU A 120 9.79 -9.96 -9.86
C GLU A 120 9.80 -10.15 -8.34
N GLY A 121 9.63 -9.04 -7.59
CA GLY A 121 9.43 -9.10 -6.14
C GLY A 121 8.21 -9.91 -5.76
N GLY A 122 7.12 -9.78 -6.51
CA GLY A 122 5.92 -10.59 -6.34
C GLY A 122 6.16 -12.08 -6.61
N ILE A 123 6.88 -12.42 -7.67
CA ILE A 123 7.25 -13.82 -7.98
C ILE A 123 8.07 -14.41 -6.83
N SER A 124 9.12 -13.71 -6.39
CA SER A 124 9.95 -14.16 -5.27
C SER A 124 9.15 -14.36 -3.99
N ALA A 125 8.26 -13.42 -3.66
CA ALA A 125 7.40 -13.53 -2.48
C ALA A 125 6.47 -14.75 -2.56
N ALA A 126 5.88 -15.02 -3.74
CA ALA A 126 5.02 -16.18 -3.95
C ALA A 126 5.73 -17.47 -3.61
N LEU A 127 6.92 -17.70 -4.17
CA LEU A 127 7.68 -18.93 -3.95
C LEU A 127 7.95 -19.17 -2.46
N HIS A 128 8.42 -18.16 -1.74
CA HIS A 128 8.67 -18.26 -0.30
C HIS A 128 7.40 -18.48 0.53
N LEU A 129 6.29 -17.81 0.21
CA LEU A 129 5.03 -17.99 0.93
C LEU A 129 4.39 -19.35 0.66
N LEU A 130 4.53 -19.86 -0.56
CA LEU A 130 4.06 -21.21 -0.93
C LEU A 130 4.84 -22.30 -0.21
N GLU A 131 6.15 -22.15 -0.02
CA GLU A 131 6.98 -23.06 0.80
C GLU A 131 6.51 -23.09 2.26
N GLN A 132 5.96 -21.98 2.77
CA GLN A 132 5.35 -21.89 4.10
C GLN A 132 3.90 -22.39 4.14
N GLY A 133 3.39 -22.94 3.03
CA GLY A 133 2.06 -23.51 2.91
C GLY A 133 0.92 -22.47 2.85
N CYS A 134 1.18 -21.22 2.49
CA CYS A 134 0.14 -20.22 2.34
C CYS A 134 -0.85 -20.60 1.24
N THR A 135 -2.15 -20.47 1.56
CA THR A 135 -3.27 -20.64 0.63
C THR A 135 -3.95 -19.31 0.28
N GLY A 136 -3.65 -18.26 1.02
CA GLY A 136 -4.08 -16.88 0.74
C GLY A 136 -2.87 -15.94 0.81
N ILE A 137 -2.74 -15.02 -0.15
CA ILE A 137 -1.64 -14.05 -0.19
C ILE A 137 -2.20 -12.66 -0.41
N VAL A 138 -1.90 -11.75 0.52
CA VAL A 138 -2.18 -10.31 0.41
C VAL A 138 -0.92 -9.61 -0.10
N CYS A 139 -1.06 -8.80 -1.14
CA CYS A 139 0.03 -8.07 -1.77
C CYS A 139 -0.06 -6.57 -1.51
N SER A 140 1.08 -5.91 -1.37
CA SER A 140 1.14 -4.46 -1.10
C SER A 140 0.98 -3.58 -2.34
N SER A 141 0.89 -4.16 -3.54
CA SER A 141 0.51 -3.47 -4.79
C SER A 141 -0.04 -4.47 -5.82
N ASP A 142 -0.79 -3.97 -6.79
CA ASP A 142 -1.30 -4.77 -7.91
C ASP A 142 -0.16 -5.37 -8.75
N VAL A 143 0.92 -4.62 -8.96
CA VAL A 143 2.09 -5.11 -9.70
C VAL A 143 2.72 -6.32 -9.01
N MET A 144 2.85 -6.28 -7.69
CA MET A 144 3.32 -7.45 -6.91
C MET A 144 2.32 -8.60 -7.01
N ALA A 145 1.01 -8.32 -6.94
CA ALA A 145 -0.03 -9.36 -7.04
C ALA A 145 0.02 -10.09 -8.38
N LEU A 146 0.25 -9.38 -9.48
CA LEU A 146 0.48 -10.01 -10.78
C LEU A 146 1.72 -10.91 -10.79
N GLY A 147 2.78 -10.48 -10.14
CA GLY A 147 3.98 -11.31 -9.92
C GLY A 147 3.67 -12.55 -9.07
N VAL A 148 2.87 -12.40 -8.01
CA VAL A 148 2.43 -13.53 -7.17
C VAL A 148 1.61 -14.52 -7.98
N VAL A 149 0.63 -14.08 -8.78
CA VAL A 149 -0.16 -14.96 -9.68
C VAL A 149 0.76 -15.74 -10.60
N HIS A 150 1.76 -15.07 -11.19
CA HIS A 150 2.73 -15.75 -12.05
C HIS A 150 3.58 -16.77 -11.28
N GLY A 151 4.11 -16.41 -10.10
CA GLY A 151 4.90 -17.33 -9.25
C GLY A 151 4.10 -18.54 -8.81
N VAL A 152 2.81 -18.38 -8.46
CA VAL A 152 1.90 -19.49 -8.16
C VAL A 152 1.81 -20.44 -9.35
N ARG A 153 1.56 -19.91 -10.57
CA ARG A 153 1.46 -20.72 -11.81
C ARG A 153 2.76 -21.46 -12.16
N GLN A 154 3.92 -20.87 -11.89
CA GLN A 154 5.22 -21.53 -12.08
C GLN A 154 5.37 -22.81 -11.24
N THR A 155 4.68 -22.91 -10.10
CA THR A 155 4.68 -24.12 -9.27
C THR A 155 3.64 -25.16 -9.69
N GLY A 156 2.94 -24.95 -10.79
CA GLY A 156 1.86 -25.82 -11.27
C GLY A 156 0.53 -25.63 -10.52
N ARG A 157 0.44 -24.63 -9.65
CA ARG A 157 -0.78 -24.27 -8.92
C ARG A 157 -1.58 -23.20 -9.67
N SER A 158 -2.84 -23.04 -9.31
CA SER A 158 -3.78 -22.10 -9.93
C SER A 158 -4.29 -21.05 -8.94
N VAL A 159 -4.66 -19.89 -9.48
CA VAL A 159 -5.36 -18.82 -8.77
C VAL A 159 -6.76 -18.72 -9.40
N PRO A 160 -7.85 -18.77 -8.61
CA PRO A 160 -7.90 -18.77 -7.14
C PRO A 160 -7.92 -20.16 -6.47
N HIS A 161 -8.00 -21.28 -7.25
CA HIS A 161 -8.34 -22.60 -6.71
C HIS A 161 -7.36 -23.11 -5.65
N ASP A 162 -6.06 -23.04 -5.91
CA ASP A 162 -5.05 -23.50 -4.94
C ASP A 162 -4.59 -22.37 -4.03
N VAL A 163 -4.58 -21.12 -4.53
CA VAL A 163 -4.11 -19.93 -3.81
C VAL A 163 -4.97 -18.71 -4.16
N SER A 164 -5.59 -18.12 -3.17
CA SER A 164 -6.24 -16.82 -3.29
C SER A 164 -5.24 -15.68 -3.24
N VAL A 165 -5.38 -14.68 -4.12
CA VAL A 165 -4.47 -13.51 -4.19
C VAL A 165 -5.27 -12.22 -4.15
N ILE A 166 -4.85 -11.30 -3.27
CA ILE A 166 -5.42 -9.95 -3.18
C ILE A 166 -4.35 -8.92 -3.51
N GLY A 167 -4.67 -8.00 -4.41
CA GLY A 167 -3.85 -6.86 -4.81
C GLY A 167 -4.10 -5.60 -3.97
N TYR A 168 -3.47 -4.52 -4.38
CA TYR A 168 -3.61 -3.19 -3.79
C TYR A 168 -3.40 -2.14 -4.88
N ASP A 169 -4.26 -1.14 -4.97
CA ASP A 169 -4.35 0.05 -5.81
C ASP A 169 -5.63 0.10 -6.63
N ASP A 170 -6.14 -1.01 -7.14
CA ASP A 170 -7.21 -1.14 -8.14
C ASP A 170 -6.89 -0.33 -9.41
N SER A 171 -5.69 -0.56 -9.94
CA SER A 171 -5.25 0.09 -11.17
C SER A 171 -6.13 -0.30 -12.38
N PRO A 172 -6.24 0.56 -13.41
CA PRO A 172 -7.22 0.39 -14.49
C PRO A 172 -7.14 -0.93 -15.28
N LEU A 173 -5.99 -1.59 -15.27
CA LEU A 173 -5.79 -2.85 -15.99
C LEU A 173 -6.24 -4.09 -15.19
N ILE A 174 -6.41 -3.97 -13.89
CA ILE A 174 -6.67 -5.11 -12.99
C ILE A 174 -7.98 -5.86 -13.30
N PRO A 175 -9.07 -5.21 -13.72
CA PRO A 175 -10.27 -5.93 -14.15
C PRO A 175 -10.08 -6.79 -15.40
N MET A 176 -9.00 -6.55 -16.16
CA MET A 176 -8.70 -7.22 -17.43
C MET A 176 -7.65 -8.34 -17.27
N THR A 177 -7.18 -8.61 -16.05
CA THR A 177 -6.23 -9.70 -15.80
C THR A 177 -6.91 -11.06 -15.78
N ASP A 178 -6.12 -12.13 -15.83
CA ASP A 178 -6.58 -13.50 -15.73
C ASP A 178 -5.91 -14.21 -14.55
N PRO A 179 -6.69 -14.50 -13.47
CA PRO A 179 -8.06 -14.03 -13.21
C PRO A 179 -8.10 -12.52 -12.93
N PRO A 180 -9.28 -11.86 -13.07
CA PRO A 180 -9.49 -10.50 -12.58
C PRO A 180 -9.19 -10.41 -11.08
N LEU A 181 -8.27 -9.51 -10.68
CA LEU A 181 -7.79 -9.47 -9.29
C LEU A 181 -8.80 -8.82 -8.34
N THR A 182 -9.09 -9.52 -7.24
CA THR A 182 -9.57 -8.92 -5.99
C THR A 182 -8.48 -7.98 -5.47
N THR A 183 -8.82 -6.74 -5.16
CA THR A 183 -7.83 -5.74 -4.78
C THR A 183 -8.41 -4.67 -3.86
N VAL A 184 -7.56 -4.00 -3.11
CA VAL A 184 -7.94 -2.82 -2.32
C VAL A 184 -7.88 -1.58 -3.21
N ARG A 185 -9.02 -0.88 -3.31
CA ARG A 185 -9.10 0.40 -4.03
C ARG A 185 -8.73 1.55 -3.11
N GLN A 186 -7.77 2.35 -3.54
CA GLN A 186 -7.44 3.62 -2.91
C GLN A 186 -8.41 4.72 -3.37
N PRO A 187 -8.88 5.62 -2.48
CA PRO A 187 -9.75 6.73 -2.85
C PRO A 187 -8.93 7.89 -3.45
N VAL A 188 -8.16 7.62 -4.51
CA VAL A 188 -7.19 8.54 -5.13
C VAL A 188 -7.80 9.89 -5.47
N GLY A 189 -9.02 9.91 -6.03
CA GLY A 189 -9.69 11.16 -6.38
C GLY A 189 -9.96 12.06 -5.17
N SER A 190 -10.32 11.50 -4.01
CA SER A 190 -10.55 12.25 -2.77
C SER A 190 -9.24 12.74 -2.17
N ILE A 191 -8.21 11.90 -2.16
CA ILE A 191 -6.86 12.25 -1.72
C ILE A 191 -6.31 13.41 -2.55
N CYS A 192 -6.38 13.31 -3.89
CA CYS A 192 -5.88 14.36 -4.77
C CYS A 192 -6.63 15.70 -4.60
N ARG A 193 -7.97 15.66 -4.49
CA ARG A 193 -8.74 16.89 -4.24
C ARG A 193 -8.35 17.55 -2.92
N ALA A 194 -8.22 16.78 -1.84
CA ALA A 194 -7.82 17.30 -0.53
C ALA A 194 -6.41 17.90 -0.59
N ALA A 195 -5.46 17.20 -1.22
CA ALA A 195 -4.09 17.69 -1.36
C ALA A 195 -4.00 19.00 -2.15
N VAL A 196 -4.72 19.11 -3.28
CA VAL A 196 -4.75 20.31 -4.10
C VAL A 196 -5.44 21.47 -3.35
N SER A 197 -6.62 21.24 -2.75
CA SER A 197 -7.32 22.27 -1.97
C SER A 197 -6.46 22.82 -0.84
N THR A 198 -5.75 21.93 -0.12
CA THR A 198 -4.86 22.35 0.98
C THR A 198 -3.66 23.15 0.46
N LEU A 199 -3.09 22.78 -0.70
CA LEU A 199 -2.00 23.57 -1.28
C LEU A 199 -2.48 24.96 -1.71
N LEU A 200 -3.66 25.05 -2.35
CA LEU A 200 -4.24 26.32 -2.76
C LEU A 200 -4.53 27.21 -1.54
N ALA A 201 -5.10 26.67 -0.46
CA ALA A 201 -5.33 27.40 0.79
C ALA A 201 -4.02 27.94 1.38
N GLN A 202 -2.91 27.18 1.31
CA GLN A 202 -1.60 27.69 1.72
C GLN A 202 -1.13 28.87 0.84
N LEU A 203 -1.39 28.83 -0.46
CA LEU A 203 -1.06 29.93 -1.37
C LEU A 203 -1.88 31.19 -1.08
N ASP A 204 -3.12 31.04 -0.60
CA ASP A 204 -3.99 32.13 -0.17
C ASP A 204 -3.67 32.62 1.26
N GLY A 205 -2.60 32.08 1.89
CA GLY A 205 -2.10 32.52 3.19
C GLY A 205 -2.67 31.75 4.40
N GLU A 206 -3.48 30.71 4.19
CA GLU A 206 -3.95 29.86 5.26
C GLU A 206 -2.81 28.97 5.81
N ARG A 207 -2.92 28.61 7.10
CA ARG A 207 -1.95 27.71 7.75
C ARG A 207 -2.65 26.41 8.14
N PRO A 208 -2.72 25.43 7.23
CA PRO A 208 -3.29 24.13 7.55
C PRO A 208 -2.45 23.43 8.62
N THR A 209 -3.09 22.52 9.34
CA THR A 209 -2.42 21.70 10.37
C THR A 209 -1.38 20.77 9.73
N ASP A 210 -0.24 20.59 10.38
CA ASP A 210 0.83 19.67 9.99
C ASP A 210 0.45 18.20 10.33
N THR A 211 -0.81 17.82 10.07
CA THR A 211 -1.35 16.48 10.35
C THR A 211 -1.58 15.71 9.06
N GLU A 212 -1.57 14.40 9.17
CA GLU A 212 -1.92 13.52 8.07
C GLU A 212 -3.39 13.10 8.16
N MET A 213 -4.12 13.26 7.07
CA MET A 213 -5.50 12.78 6.91
C MET A 213 -5.49 11.42 6.21
N LEU A 214 -6.11 10.43 6.83
CA LEU A 214 -6.25 9.08 6.28
C LEU A 214 -7.66 8.89 5.69
N PHE A 215 -7.70 8.34 4.48
CA PHE A 215 -8.92 8.08 3.73
C PHE A 215 -9.25 6.60 3.75
N ALA A 216 -10.53 6.27 3.94
CA ALA A 216 -10.99 4.90 3.98
C ALA A 216 -10.86 4.24 2.59
N PRO A 217 -10.23 3.05 2.50
CA PRO A 217 -10.19 2.23 1.29
C PRO A 217 -11.46 1.41 1.12
N ASP A 218 -11.62 0.82 -0.08
CA ASP A 218 -12.63 -0.17 -0.40
C ASP A 218 -11.98 -1.49 -0.85
N LEU A 219 -12.54 -2.64 -0.48
CA LEU A 219 -12.15 -3.93 -1.05
C LEU A 219 -13.05 -4.22 -2.27
N ILE A 220 -12.43 -4.44 -3.41
CA ILE A 220 -13.10 -4.77 -4.67
C ILE A 220 -12.90 -6.26 -4.93
N VAL A 221 -13.92 -7.05 -4.64
CA VAL A 221 -13.87 -8.50 -4.82
C VAL A 221 -14.09 -8.85 -6.30
N ARG A 222 -13.19 -9.72 -6.82
CA ARG A 222 -13.23 -10.28 -8.17
C ARG A 222 -12.88 -11.78 -8.12
N ASP A 223 -12.31 -12.33 -9.17
CA ASP A 223 -12.17 -13.78 -9.39
C ASP A 223 -10.83 -14.37 -8.87
N SER A 224 -9.96 -13.57 -8.26
CA SER A 224 -8.68 -14.07 -7.75
C SER A 224 -8.73 -14.60 -6.31
N THR A 225 -9.93 -14.64 -5.71
CA THR A 225 -10.16 -15.21 -4.38
C THR A 225 -11.32 -16.20 -4.40
N ALA A 226 -11.17 -17.32 -3.70
CA ALA A 226 -12.19 -18.37 -3.55
C ALA A 226 -12.17 -18.94 -2.12
N ALA A 227 -13.15 -19.74 -1.77
CA ALA A 227 -13.13 -20.49 -0.50
C ALA A 227 -11.90 -21.39 -0.43
N ALA A 228 -11.28 -21.44 0.73
CA ALA A 228 -10.14 -22.35 0.96
C ALA A 228 -10.57 -23.80 0.79
N PHE A 229 -9.77 -24.60 0.08
CA PHE A 229 -9.94 -26.05 0.09
C PHE A 229 -9.63 -26.57 1.49
N ILE A 230 -10.59 -27.27 2.07
CA ILE A 230 -10.40 -28.05 3.31
C ILE A 230 -10.02 -29.45 2.84
N ASP A 231 -8.74 -29.85 3.05
CA ASP A 231 -8.30 -31.24 2.89
C ASP A 231 -8.88 -32.13 4.01
#